data_ccfa75d097aa735abc754a9d4b3e5af8
#
_entry.id   ccfa75d097aa735abc754a9d4b3e5af8
#
_cell.length_a   1.000
_cell.length_b   1.000
_cell.length_c   1.000
_cell.angle_alpha   90.00
_cell.angle_beta   90.00
_cell.angle_gamma   90.00
#
_symmetry.space_group_name_H-M   'P 1'
#
loop_
_entity.id
_entity.type
_entity.pdbx_description
1 polymer ?
#
loop_
_entity_poly.entity_id
_entity_poly.type
_entity_poly.pdbx_seq_one_letter_code
_entity_poly.pdbx_strand_id
1 'polypeptide(L)'
;MTSIVVHYQEIALKGKNRPWFLGRLVRNLRRALSGLDIVSVRALMGRIEIQLGPGTSREAAAERVRRVFGIANFSFARRTTLDLDSLASAINDDLGDRTCRSFRVSARRADKRYPLTSPQIEREVGGRIKEARQWTVNL
;
A
#
# COMPACT_ATOMS: atom_id res chain seq x y z
N MET A 1 6.99 5.34 8.04
CA MET A 1 6.73 3.95 8.48
C MET A 1 6.09 3.17 7.35
N THR A 2 6.62 2.01 7.04
CA THR A 2 6.16 1.20 5.90
C THR A 2 5.03 0.28 6.33
N SER A 3 4.02 0.18 5.48
CA SER A 3 2.92 -0.77 5.64
C SER A 3 2.85 -1.71 4.45
N ILE A 4 2.21 -2.85 4.65
CA ILE A 4 1.78 -3.74 3.57
C ILE A 4 0.26 -3.67 3.51
N VAL A 5 -0.27 -3.39 2.33
CA VAL A 5 -1.71 -3.42 2.07
C VAL A 5 -2.03 -4.73 1.37
N VAL A 6 -2.83 -5.55 2.02
CA VAL A 6 -3.21 -6.88 1.53
C VAL A 6 -4.62 -6.82 0.97
N HIS A 7 -4.78 -7.27 -0.26
CA HIS A 7 -6.09 -7.47 -0.90
C HIS A 7 -6.41 -8.95 -0.90
N TYR A 8 -7.61 -9.29 -0.46
CA TYR A 8 -8.04 -10.68 -0.36
C TYR A 8 -9.00 -11.04 -1.50
N GLN A 9 -9.14 -12.35 -1.73
CA GLN A 9 -10.01 -12.86 -2.78
C GLN A 9 -11.48 -12.71 -2.38
N GLU A 10 -12.25 -11.95 -3.15
CA GLU A 10 -13.65 -11.65 -2.85
C GLU A 10 -14.56 -12.89 -2.93
N ILE A 11 -14.19 -13.88 -3.72
CA ILE A 11 -14.96 -15.14 -3.87
C ILE A 11 -15.21 -15.82 -2.52
N ALA A 12 -14.25 -15.72 -1.60
CA ALA A 12 -14.37 -16.32 -0.27
C ALA A 12 -15.26 -15.51 0.68
N LEU A 13 -15.76 -14.34 0.26
CA LEU A 13 -16.40 -13.36 1.12
C LEU A 13 -17.88 -13.15 0.84
N LYS A 14 -18.56 -14.13 0.26
CA LYS A 14 -19.99 -14.00 -0.03
C LYS A 14 -20.84 -14.22 1.22
N GLY A 15 -21.72 -13.25 1.52
CA GLY A 15 -22.76 -13.37 2.54
C GLY A 15 -22.27 -13.27 3.97
N LYS A 16 -22.88 -14.06 4.85
CA LYS A 16 -22.67 -14.02 6.30
C LYS A 16 -21.29 -14.50 6.75
N ASN A 17 -20.53 -15.15 5.86
CA ASN A 17 -19.21 -15.71 6.18
C ASN A 17 -18.08 -14.67 6.14
N ARG A 18 -18.35 -13.48 5.63
CA ARG A 18 -17.34 -12.44 5.46
C ARG A 18 -16.60 -12.07 6.75
N PRO A 19 -17.28 -11.75 7.87
CA PRO A 19 -16.57 -11.40 9.10
C PRO A 19 -15.73 -12.55 9.64
N TRP A 20 -16.25 -13.78 9.56
CA TRP A 20 -15.54 -14.98 9.98
C TRP A 20 -14.28 -15.20 9.16
N PHE A 21 -14.37 -15.09 7.85
CA PHE A 21 -13.25 -15.26 6.93
C PHE A 21 -12.17 -14.19 7.18
N LEU A 22 -12.57 -12.93 7.31
CA LEU A 22 -11.64 -11.84 7.59
C LEU A 22 -10.92 -12.04 8.92
N GLY A 23 -11.64 -12.43 9.97
CA GLY A 23 -11.06 -12.71 11.27
C GLY A 23 -10.03 -13.84 11.19
N ARG A 24 -10.32 -14.88 10.45
CA ARG A 24 -9.40 -15.99 10.23
C ARG A 24 -8.17 -15.58 9.44
N LEU A 25 -8.36 -14.79 8.38
CA LEU A 25 -7.26 -14.28 7.56
C LEU A 25 -6.33 -13.38 8.37
N VAL A 26 -6.88 -12.48 9.19
CA VAL A 26 -6.08 -11.64 10.08
C VAL A 26 -5.27 -12.49 11.06
N ARG A 27 -5.88 -13.51 11.67
CA ARG A 27 -5.17 -14.41 12.57
C ARG A 27 -4.05 -15.18 11.86
N ASN A 28 -4.32 -15.65 10.64
CA ASN A 28 -3.32 -16.37 9.86
C ASN A 28 -2.15 -15.45 9.48
N LEU A 29 -2.43 -14.20 9.14
CA LEU A 29 -1.39 -13.20 8.88
C LEU A 29 -0.55 -12.94 10.13
N ARG A 30 -1.17 -12.75 11.29
CA ARG A 30 -0.45 -12.54 12.55
C ARG A 30 0.43 -13.72 12.87
N ARG A 31 -0.06 -14.94 12.65
CA ARG A 31 0.73 -16.17 12.89
C ARG A 31 1.91 -16.26 11.90
N ALA A 32 1.69 -15.98 10.62
CA ALA A 32 2.74 -16.03 9.62
C ALA A 32 3.83 -15.00 9.89
N LEU A 33 3.48 -13.85 10.46
CA LEU A 33 4.40 -12.76 10.79
C LEU A 33 5.01 -12.89 12.18
N SER A 34 4.71 -13.94 12.90
CA SER A 34 5.26 -14.19 14.23
C SER A 34 6.78 -14.19 14.20
N GLY A 35 7.39 -13.54 15.19
CA GLY A 35 8.85 -13.41 15.27
C GLY A 35 9.40 -12.19 14.53
N LEU A 36 8.59 -11.49 13.75
CA LEU A 36 8.97 -10.23 13.11
C LEU A 36 8.46 -9.04 13.93
N ASP A 37 9.10 -7.90 13.75
CA ASP A 37 8.68 -6.65 14.39
C ASP A 37 7.49 -6.05 13.62
N ILE A 38 6.29 -6.37 14.08
CA ILE A 38 5.03 -5.94 13.47
C ILE A 38 4.28 -5.07 14.47
N VAL A 39 3.95 -3.85 14.05
CA VAL A 39 3.22 -2.90 14.91
C VAL A 39 1.75 -3.28 15.01
N SER A 40 1.11 -3.58 13.87
CA SER A 40 -0.30 -3.93 13.85
C SER A 40 -0.69 -4.69 12.60
N VAL A 41 -1.75 -5.47 12.71
CA VAL A 41 -2.45 -6.11 11.58
C VAL A 41 -3.93 -5.77 11.75
N ARG A 42 -4.48 -4.98 10.84
CA ARG A 42 -5.86 -4.46 10.96
C ARG A 42 -6.65 -4.68 9.68
N ALA A 43 -7.89 -5.14 9.84
CA ALA A 43 -8.85 -5.13 8.74
C ALA A 43 -9.39 -3.72 8.55
N LEU A 44 -9.31 -3.22 7.34
CA LEU A 44 -9.91 -1.97 6.89
C LEU A 44 -11.01 -2.29 5.89
N MET A 45 -11.70 -1.27 5.37
CA MET A 45 -12.71 -1.51 4.35
C MET A 45 -12.08 -2.06 3.08
N GLY A 46 -12.39 -3.32 2.76
CA GLY A 46 -11.93 -3.99 1.54
C GLY A 46 -10.48 -4.44 1.52
N ARG A 47 -9.72 -4.26 2.62
CA ARG A 47 -8.31 -4.62 2.66
C ARG A 47 -7.83 -4.86 4.09
N ILE A 48 -6.63 -5.40 4.20
CA ILE A 48 -5.94 -5.55 5.48
C ILE A 48 -4.64 -4.75 5.43
N GLU A 49 -4.38 -3.96 6.46
CA GLU A 49 -3.14 -3.20 6.59
C GLU A 49 -2.25 -3.84 7.65
N ILE A 50 -1.01 -4.12 7.26
CA ILE A 50 0.05 -4.60 8.15
C ILE A 50 1.06 -3.48 8.31
N GLN A 51 1.20 -2.94 9.50
CA GLN A 51 2.17 -1.90 9.78
C GLN A 51 3.46 -2.53 10.30
N LEU A 52 4.55 -2.33 9.56
CA LEU A 52 5.84 -2.91 9.91
C LEU A 52 6.56 -2.04 10.94
N GLY A 53 7.21 -2.69 11.88
CA GLY A 53 8.12 -2.03 12.81
C GLY A 53 9.50 -1.80 12.19
N PRO A 54 10.33 -0.95 12.81
CA PRO A 54 11.65 -0.62 12.28
C PRO A 54 12.61 -1.81 12.21
N GLY A 55 12.36 -2.85 12.99
CA GLY A 55 13.20 -4.05 13.01
C GLY A 55 12.86 -5.11 11.96
N THR A 56 11.90 -4.84 11.08
CA THR A 56 11.49 -5.81 10.06
C THR A 56 11.76 -5.27 8.66
N SER A 57 12.48 -6.05 7.85
CA SER A 57 12.69 -5.71 6.45
C SER A 57 11.44 -5.98 5.62
N ARG A 58 11.30 -5.24 4.51
CA ARG A 58 10.20 -5.45 3.55
C ARG A 58 10.24 -6.87 3.00
N GLU A 59 11.42 -7.36 2.67
CA GLU A 59 11.62 -8.68 2.08
C GLU A 59 11.18 -9.80 3.02
N ALA A 60 11.56 -9.72 4.30
CA ALA A 60 11.18 -10.72 5.30
C ALA A 60 9.67 -10.76 5.48
N ALA A 61 9.02 -9.61 5.61
CA ALA A 61 7.57 -9.54 5.74
C ALA A 61 6.85 -10.05 4.48
N ALA A 62 7.30 -9.65 3.30
CA ALA A 62 6.73 -10.09 2.03
C ALA A 62 6.80 -11.61 1.87
N GLU A 63 7.92 -12.22 2.24
CA GLU A 63 8.12 -13.67 2.18
C GLU A 63 7.07 -14.40 3.02
N ARG A 64 6.79 -13.90 4.22
CA ARG A 64 5.79 -14.49 5.10
C ARG A 64 4.37 -14.29 4.58
N VAL A 65 4.06 -13.09 4.10
CA VAL A 65 2.71 -12.77 3.57
C VAL A 65 2.39 -13.64 2.35
N ARG A 66 3.35 -13.89 1.48
CA ARG A 66 3.13 -14.72 0.28
C ARG A 66 2.66 -16.13 0.60
N ARG A 67 2.95 -16.63 1.78
CA ARG A 67 2.60 -17.99 2.19
C ARG A 67 1.18 -18.13 2.74
N VAL A 68 0.49 -17.01 2.96
CA VAL A 68 -0.85 -17.02 3.53
C VAL A 68 -1.89 -17.22 2.44
N PHE A 69 -2.73 -18.24 2.63
CA PHE A 69 -3.81 -18.55 1.69
C PHE A 69 -4.93 -17.51 1.78
N GLY A 70 -5.57 -17.22 0.65
CA GLY A 70 -6.70 -16.30 0.58
C GLY A 70 -6.34 -14.88 0.18
N ILE A 71 -5.07 -14.61 -0.04
CA ILE A 71 -4.57 -13.32 -0.48
C ILE A 71 -4.54 -13.27 -2.01
N ALA A 72 -5.18 -12.24 -2.60
CA ALA A 72 -5.12 -12.02 -4.04
C ALA A 72 -3.81 -11.35 -4.45
N ASN A 73 -3.44 -10.29 -3.74
CA ASN A 73 -2.19 -9.58 -3.94
C ASN A 73 -1.89 -8.70 -2.72
N PHE A 74 -0.69 -8.17 -2.67
CA PHE A 74 -0.33 -7.17 -1.66
C PHE A 74 0.68 -6.19 -2.27
N SER A 75 0.75 -5.01 -1.66
CA SER A 75 1.71 -3.97 -2.05
C SER A 75 2.25 -3.28 -0.82
N PHE A 76 3.44 -2.70 -0.95
CA PHE A 76 3.97 -1.84 0.08
C PHE A 76 3.33 -0.47 -0.02
N ALA A 77 3.11 0.17 1.13
CA ALA A 77 2.48 1.46 1.21
C ALA A 77 3.14 2.30 2.30
N ARG A 78 2.95 3.58 2.21
CA ARG A 78 3.44 4.53 3.19
C ARG A 78 2.37 5.61 3.40
N ARG A 79 2.14 5.98 4.66
CA ARG A 79 1.23 7.07 4.97
C ARG A 79 1.99 8.39 4.95
N THR A 80 1.34 9.41 4.41
CA THR A 80 1.85 10.78 4.43
C THR A 80 0.71 11.73 4.80
N THR A 81 1.06 12.98 5.02
CA THR A 81 0.07 14.04 5.08
C THR A 81 -0.50 14.29 3.67
N LEU A 82 -1.63 14.98 3.60
CA LEU A 82 -2.38 15.12 2.34
C LEU A 82 -1.84 16.21 1.41
N ASP A 83 -0.80 16.93 1.80
CA ASP A 83 -0.21 17.93 0.92
C ASP A 83 0.64 17.28 -0.18
N LEU A 84 0.67 17.93 -1.34
CA LEU A 84 1.31 17.38 -2.53
C LEU A 84 2.83 17.22 -2.40
N ASP A 85 3.46 18.14 -1.68
CA ASP A 85 4.91 18.09 -1.47
C ASP A 85 5.30 16.89 -0.62
N SER A 86 4.57 16.63 0.45
CA SER A 86 4.80 15.46 1.31
C SER A 86 4.53 14.16 0.57
N LEU A 87 3.48 14.11 -0.26
CA LEU A 87 3.19 12.95 -1.10
C LEU A 87 4.34 12.66 -2.07
N ALA A 88 4.79 13.67 -2.80
CA ALA A 88 5.88 13.52 -3.76
C ALA A 88 7.20 13.14 -3.07
N SER A 89 7.50 13.75 -1.93
CA SER A 89 8.69 13.44 -1.16
C SER A 89 8.69 11.98 -0.67
N ALA A 90 7.57 11.51 -0.14
CA ALA A 90 7.44 10.12 0.31
C ALA A 90 7.61 9.14 -0.85
N ILE A 91 7.04 9.45 -2.01
CA ILE A 91 7.20 8.61 -3.21
C ILE A 91 8.66 8.56 -3.64
N ASN A 92 9.33 9.70 -3.71
CA ASN A 92 10.74 9.75 -4.07
C ASN A 92 11.62 8.97 -3.10
N ASP A 93 11.35 9.08 -1.81
CA ASP A 93 12.07 8.31 -0.79
C ASP A 93 11.89 6.79 -0.99
N ASP A 94 10.66 6.36 -1.27
CA ASP A 94 10.37 4.95 -1.48
C ASP A 94 10.96 4.42 -2.78
N LEU A 95 11.06 5.24 -3.81
CA LEU A 95 11.68 4.84 -5.07
C LEU A 95 13.19 4.60 -4.93
N GLY A 96 13.85 5.33 -4.02
CA GLY A 96 15.28 5.16 -3.78
C GLY A 96 16.11 5.27 -5.05
N ASP A 97 16.90 4.25 -5.35
CA ASP A 97 17.80 4.21 -6.52
C ASP A 97 17.15 3.61 -7.77
N ARG A 98 15.87 3.35 -7.74
CA ARG A 98 15.18 2.76 -8.89
C ARG A 98 15.22 3.68 -10.09
N THR A 99 15.32 3.09 -11.27
CA THR A 99 15.27 3.78 -12.55
C THR A 99 14.17 3.20 -13.42
N CYS A 100 13.61 4.01 -14.31
CA CYS A 100 12.62 3.55 -15.26
C CYS A 100 12.65 4.42 -16.52
N ARG A 101 12.11 3.87 -17.63
CA ARG A 101 11.97 4.64 -18.87
C ARG A 101 10.83 5.64 -18.79
N SER A 102 9.74 5.21 -18.17
CA SER A 102 8.55 6.04 -18.00
C SER A 102 7.81 5.62 -16.74
N PHE A 103 6.98 6.50 -16.24
CA PHE A 103 6.16 6.23 -15.06
C PHE A 103 4.79 6.88 -15.22
N ARG A 104 3.89 6.45 -14.37
CA ARG A 104 2.55 7.00 -14.30
C ARG A 104 2.12 7.07 -12.85
N VAL A 105 1.50 8.18 -12.47
CA VAL A 105 0.86 8.34 -11.17
C VAL A 105 -0.60 8.01 -11.32
N SER A 106 -1.11 7.16 -10.46
CA SER A 106 -2.53 6.85 -10.38
C SER A 106 -3.02 7.27 -9.01
N ALA A 107 -4.03 8.14 -8.96
CA ALA A 107 -4.59 8.65 -7.72
C ALA A 107 -6.05 8.24 -7.59
N ARG A 108 -6.45 7.96 -6.36
CA ARG A 108 -7.84 7.66 -6.01
C ARG A 108 -8.20 8.42 -4.74
N ARG A 109 -9.29 9.19 -4.82
CA ARG A 109 -9.81 9.93 -3.66
C ARG A 109 -10.87 9.09 -2.95
N ALA A 110 -10.64 8.80 -1.68
CA ALA A 110 -11.67 8.23 -0.84
C ALA A 110 -12.67 9.29 -0.38
N ASP A 111 -12.20 10.50 -0.15
CA ASP A 111 -13.01 11.64 0.27
C ASP A 111 -13.04 12.69 -0.85
N LYS A 112 -14.24 12.88 -1.42
CA LYS A 112 -14.44 13.83 -2.53
C LYS A 112 -14.36 15.29 -2.12
N ARG A 113 -14.27 15.58 -0.83
CA ARG A 113 -14.08 16.95 -0.32
C ARG A 113 -12.65 17.46 -0.47
N TYR A 114 -11.71 16.56 -0.80
CA TYR A 114 -10.35 16.96 -1.10
C TYR A 114 -10.35 17.95 -2.29
N PRO A 115 -9.62 19.09 -2.18
CA PRO A 115 -9.76 20.19 -3.13
C PRO A 115 -9.37 19.89 -4.57
N LEU A 116 -8.55 18.87 -4.78
CA LEU A 116 -8.11 18.46 -6.13
C LEU A 116 -8.84 17.21 -6.59
N THR A 117 -9.12 17.13 -7.88
CA THR A 117 -9.62 15.88 -8.49
C THR A 117 -8.49 14.86 -8.64
N SER A 118 -8.83 13.59 -8.84
CA SER A 118 -7.82 12.55 -9.07
C SER A 118 -6.90 12.87 -10.24
N PRO A 119 -7.40 13.30 -11.43
CA PRO A 119 -6.52 13.73 -12.52
C PRO A 119 -5.61 14.90 -12.15
N GLN A 120 -6.10 15.85 -11.36
CA GLN A 120 -5.27 16.97 -10.89
C GLN A 120 -4.15 16.51 -9.96
N ILE A 121 -4.46 15.60 -9.02
CA ILE A 121 -3.45 15.00 -8.14
C ILE A 121 -2.38 14.28 -8.97
N GLU A 122 -2.81 13.46 -9.91
CA GLU A 122 -1.90 12.71 -10.79
C GLU A 122 -0.95 13.64 -11.55
N ARG A 123 -1.47 14.74 -12.07
CA ARG A 123 -0.68 15.74 -12.80
C ARG A 123 0.32 16.45 -11.90
N GLU A 124 -0.14 16.90 -10.74
CA GLU A 124 0.70 17.66 -9.81
C GLU A 124 1.80 16.79 -9.19
N VAL A 125 1.46 15.61 -8.73
CA VAL A 125 2.43 14.66 -8.16
C VAL A 125 3.38 14.16 -9.25
N GLY A 126 2.83 13.81 -10.41
CA GLY A 126 3.62 13.37 -11.55
C GLY A 126 4.63 14.41 -12.01
N GLY A 127 4.24 15.68 -12.02
CA GLY A 127 5.12 16.78 -12.36
C GLY A 127 6.31 16.91 -11.41
N ARG A 128 6.06 16.77 -10.11
CA ARG A 128 7.11 16.82 -9.08
C ARG A 128 8.10 15.67 -9.22
N ILE A 129 7.61 14.47 -9.50
CA ILE A 129 8.46 13.27 -9.68
C ILE A 129 9.26 13.40 -10.97
N LYS A 130 8.64 13.85 -12.06
CA LYS A 130 9.33 14.10 -13.33
C LYS A 130 10.48 15.09 -13.15
N GLU A 131 10.23 16.18 -12.45
CA GLU A 131 11.25 17.21 -12.20
C GLU A 131 12.41 16.67 -11.37
N ALA A 132 12.10 15.91 -10.31
CA ALA A 132 13.10 15.35 -9.41
C ALA A 132 13.95 14.26 -10.06
N ARG A 133 13.34 13.44 -10.92
CA ARG A 133 13.96 12.23 -11.47
C ARG A 133 14.34 12.33 -12.94
N GLN A 134 13.81 13.31 -13.66
CA GLN A 134 13.99 13.47 -15.11
C GLN A 134 13.45 12.25 -15.90
N TRP A 135 12.44 11.59 -15.36
CA TRP A 135 11.77 10.48 -16.00
C TRP A 135 10.64 10.97 -16.92
N THR A 136 10.30 10.18 -17.92
CA THR A 136 9.19 10.47 -18.82
C THR A 136 7.86 10.05 -18.20
N VAL A 137 6.88 10.95 -18.22
CA VAL A 137 5.52 10.61 -17.78
C VAL A 137 4.80 9.87 -18.90
N ASN A 138 4.27 8.70 -18.59
CA ASN A 138 3.46 7.90 -19.49
C ASN A 138 1.98 8.20 -19.22
N LEU A 139 1.33 8.83 -20.19
CA LEU A 139 -0.09 9.21 -20.07
C LEU A 139 -1.03 8.06 -20.50
#